data_6b9219e0cc1ef557bf75dec69d88a046
#
_entry.id   6b9219e0cc1ef557bf75dec69d88a046
#
_cell.length_a   1.000
_cell.length_b   1.000
_cell.length_c   1.000
_cell.angle_alpha   90.00
_cell.angle_beta   90.00
_cell.angle_gamma   90.00
#
_symmetry.space_group_name_H-M   'P 1'
#
loop_
_entity.id
_entity.type
_entity.pdbx_description
1 polymer ?
#
loop_
_entity_poly.entity_id
_entity_poly.type
_entity_poly.pdbx_seq_one_letter_code
_entity_poly.pdbx_strand_id
1 'polypeptide(L)'
;GGPSGGCIPAEHFDIPIDYDNLIAIGSMMGSGGLIVMDETDCMVDIAKFFLEFTVEESCGKCTPCRIGTKRMLEILTRIVNNEGSLEDLDLLETLANTITETSLCGLGQSACKPVQSTLKYFRDEYLAHVVDHHCPICNKEKPHPTIDPEKCKGCGKCRKNCPMEAITG
;
A
#
# COMPACT_ATOMS: atom_id res chain seq x y z
N GLY A 1 -4.75 -9.26 -3.88
CA GLY A 1 -4.52 -9.49 -5.29
C GLY A 1 -3.33 -8.69 -5.88
N GLY A 2 -2.40 -8.20 -5.05
CA GLY A 2 -1.26 -7.40 -5.49
C GLY A 2 -1.63 -5.98 -5.96
N PRO A 3 -0.74 -5.31 -6.73
CA PRO A 3 -0.90 -3.89 -7.07
C PRO A 3 -2.11 -3.58 -7.96
N SER A 4 -2.69 -4.56 -8.64
CA SER A 4 -3.88 -4.38 -9.48
C SER A 4 -5.14 -4.99 -8.86
N GLY A 5 -5.04 -5.73 -7.76
CA GLY A 5 -6.14 -6.52 -7.21
C GLY A 5 -7.05 -5.78 -6.23
N GLY A 6 -6.56 -4.78 -5.55
CA GLY A 6 -7.26 -4.14 -4.44
C GLY A 6 -7.23 -4.95 -3.14
N CYS A 7 -7.81 -4.40 -2.09
CA CYS A 7 -7.87 -4.98 -0.75
C CYS A 7 -9.20 -5.72 -0.53
N ILE A 8 -9.14 -6.80 0.26
CA ILE A 8 -10.31 -7.57 0.70
C ILE A 8 -10.36 -7.48 2.23
N PRO A 9 -11.36 -6.80 2.83
CA PRO A 9 -11.47 -6.71 4.28
C PRO A 9 -11.95 -8.03 4.88
N ALA A 10 -11.72 -8.21 6.19
CA ALA A 10 -12.03 -9.44 6.91
C ALA A 10 -13.50 -9.90 6.77
N GLU A 11 -14.45 -8.96 6.66
CA GLU A 11 -15.87 -9.25 6.46
C GLU A 11 -16.19 -9.99 5.16
N HIS A 12 -15.25 -10.02 4.21
CA HIS A 12 -15.37 -10.68 2.91
C HIS A 12 -14.46 -11.90 2.75
N PHE A 13 -13.87 -12.43 3.83
CA PHE A 13 -12.96 -13.59 3.73
C PHE A 13 -13.66 -14.89 3.32
N ASP A 14 -14.97 -14.99 3.50
CA ASP A 14 -15.75 -16.17 3.14
C ASP A 14 -16.18 -16.20 1.67
N ILE A 15 -15.89 -15.15 0.88
CA ILE A 15 -16.23 -15.14 -0.53
C ILE A 15 -15.33 -16.07 -1.35
N PRO A 16 -15.86 -16.75 -2.39
CA PRO A 16 -15.03 -17.49 -3.33
C PRO A 16 -14.03 -16.59 -4.03
N ILE A 17 -12.78 -17.06 -4.15
CA ILE A 17 -11.72 -16.35 -4.89
C ILE A 17 -11.89 -16.71 -6.38
N ASP A 18 -12.79 -16.01 -7.05
CA ASP A 18 -13.01 -16.06 -8.48
C ASP A 18 -13.20 -14.66 -9.06
N TYR A 19 -13.26 -14.55 -10.38
CA TYR A 19 -13.33 -13.25 -11.05
C TYR A 19 -14.60 -12.48 -10.70
N ASP A 20 -15.75 -13.13 -10.71
CA ASP A 20 -17.06 -12.48 -10.56
C ASP A 20 -17.26 -11.99 -9.12
N ASN A 21 -16.96 -12.83 -8.14
CA ASN A 21 -17.11 -12.47 -6.73
C ASN A 21 -16.13 -11.36 -6.30
N LEU A 22 -14.87 -11.41 -6.76
CA LEU A 22 -13.91 -10.35 -6.45
C LEU A 22 -14.28 -9.01 -7.09
N ILE A 23 -14.78 -9.02 -8.33
CA ILE A 23 -15.26 -7.80 -9.01
C ILE A 23 -16.48 -7.22 -8.27
N ALA A 24 -17.39 -8.05 -7.79
CA ALA A 24 -18.58 -7.60 -7.08
C ALA A 24 -18.29 -6.78 -5.82
N ILE A 25 -17.18 -7.05 -5.12
CA ILE A 25 -16.74 -6.28 -3.95
C ILE A 25 -15.79 -5.11 -4.31
N GLY A 26 -15.53 -4.89 -5.59
CA GLY A 26 -14.63 -3.82 -6.06
C GLY A 26 -13.15 -4.20 -6.11
N SER A 27 -12.82 -5.48 -5.86
CA SER A 27 -11.48 -6.04 -6.03
C SER A 27 -11.34 -6.70 -7.41
N MET A 28 -10.27 -7.40 -7.67
CA MET A 28 -10.08 -8.25 -8.84
C MET A 28 -8.97 -9.28 -8.58
N MET A 29 -8.96 -10.36 -9.36
CA MET A 29 -7.97 -11.43 -9.25
C MET A 29 -6.52 -10.94 -9.45
N GLY A 30 -6.31 -9.93 -10.29
CA GLY A 30 -4.98 -9.44 -10.63
C GLY A 30 -4.12 -10.55 -11.23
N SER A 31 -2.89 -10.68 -10.73
CA SER A 31 -1.95 -11.74 -11.13
C SER A 31 -2.18 -13.08 -10.41
N GLY A 32 -3.20 -13.18 -9.56
CA GLY A 32 -3.46 -14.35 -8.72
C GLY A 32 -2.60 -14.40 -7.44
N GLY A 33 -1.84 -13.36 -7.15
CA GLY A 33 -1.11 -13.25 -5.90
C GLY A 33 -2.05 -13.05 -4.72
N LEU A 34 -1.74 -13.68 -3.58
CA LEU A 34 -2.44 -13.49 -2.32
C LEU A 34 -1.46 -12.97 -1.27
N ILE A 35 -1.72 -11.78 -0.76
CA ILE A 35 -0.93 -11.16 0.31
C ILE A 35 -1.86 -11.04 1.52
N VAL A 36 -1.47 -11.67 2.62
CA VAL A 36 -2.21 -11.61 3.88
C VAL A 36 -1.52 -10.59 4.78
N MET A 37 -2.30 -9.69 5.33
CA MET A 37 -1.85 -8.62 6.22
C MET A 37 -2.63 -8.72 7.53
N ASP A 38 -2.07 -8.17 8.59
CA ASP A 38 -2.68 -8.15 9.92
C ASP A 38 -2.85 -6.71 10.45
N GLU A 39 -3.31 -6.58 11.68
CA GLU A 39 -3.55 -5.30 12.34
C GLU A 39 -2.27 -4.48 12.63
N THR A 40 -1.11 -5.00 12.31
CA THR A 40 0.17 -4.28 12.44
C THR A 40 0.60 -3.60 11.13
N ASP A 41 -0.14 -3.84 10.05
CA ASP A 41 0.09 -3.24 8.75
C ASP A 41 -0.82 -2.03 8.54
N CYS A 42 -0.25 -0.87 8.27
CA CYS A 42 -1.02 0.33 7.92
C CYS A 42 -1.49 0.25 6.48
N MET A 43 -2.81 0.27 6.26
CA MET A 43 -3.39 0.13 4.92
C MET A 43 -3.12 1.32 4.02
N VAL A 44 -2.83 2.50 4.59
CA VAL A 44 -2.40 3.69 3.82
C VAL A 44 -0.98 3.50 3.27
N ASP A 45 -0.07 2.98 4.09
CA ASP A 45 1.32 2.70 3.68
C ASP A 45 1.37 1.55 2.65
N ILE A 46 0.53 0.53 2.83
CA ILE A 46 0.37 -0.56 1.86
C ILE A 46 -0.17 -0.04 0.51
N ALA A 47 -1.16 0.85 0.52
CA ALA A 47 -1.67 1.46 -0.71
C ALA A 47 -0.58 2.27 -1.43
N LYS A 48 0.22 3.02 -0.67
CA LYS A 48 1.39 3.76 -1.17
C LYS A 48 2.40 2.80 -1.80
N PHE A 49 2.77 1.72 -1.12
CA PHE A 49 3.72 0.72 -1.61
C PHE A 49 3.29 0.11 -2.96
N PHE A 50 2.03 -0.27 -3.12
CA PHE A 50 1.54 -0.79 -4.39
C PHE A 50 1.50 0.27 -5.50
N LEU A 51 1.23 1.52 -5.14
CA LEU A 51 1.24 2.60 -6.12
C LEU A 51 2.67 2.96 -6.56
N GLU A 52 3.65 2.90 -5.68
CA GLU A 52 5.08 3.05 -6.01
C GLU A 52 5.49 2.06 -7.10
N PHE A 53 5.20 0.78 -6.88
CA PHE A 53 5.43 -0.26 -7.89
C PHE A 53 4.78 0.10 -9.24
N THR A 54 3.52 0.55 -9.23
CA THR A 54 2.81 0.90 -10.47
C THR A 54 3.42 2.11 -11.17
N VAL A 55 3.92 3.09 -10.42
CA VAL A 55 4.64 4.26 -10.97
C VAL A 55 5.94 3.83 -11.66
N GLU A 56 6.69 2.90 -11.06
CA GLU A 56 7.93 2.36 -11.62
C GLU A 56 7.68 1.54 -12.89
N GLU A 57 6.62 0.74 -12.91
CA GLU A 57 6.24 -0.10 -14.05
C GLU A 57 5.51 0.65 -15.17
N SER A 58 5.21 1.93 -14.98
CA SER A 58 4.54 2.74 -16.01
C SER A 58 5.43 2.94 -17.22
N CYS A 59 4.94 2.53 -18.41
CA CYS A 59 5.64 2.76 -19.67
C CYS A 59 5.77 4.24 -20.07
N GLY A 60 5.12 5.16 -19.32
CA GLY A 60 5.17 6.60 -19.54
C GLY A 60 4.40 7.12 -20.77
N LYS A 61 3.62 6.28 -21.46
CA LYS A 61 2.99 6.65 -22.75
C LYS A 61 1.80 7.60 -22.58
N CYS A 62 0.84 7.27 -21.72
CA CYS A 62 -0.34 8.10 -21.53
C CYS A 62 -0.24 8.99 -20.27
N THR A 63 -0.70 10.22 -20.39
CA THR A 63 -0.62 11.22 -19.32
C THR A 63 -1.33 10.82 -18.04
N PRO A 64 -2.56 10.25 -18.08
CA PRO A 64 -3.25 9.86 -16.84
C PRO A 64 -2.43 8.89 -15.99
N CYS A 65 -1.87 7.85 -16.59
CA CYS A 65 -1.00 6.92 -15.88
C CYS A 65 0.31 7.60 -15.46
N ARG A 66 1.09 8.15 -16.42
CA ARG A 66 2.42 8.71 -16.15
C ARG A 66 2.43 9.81 -15.09
N ILE A 67 1.51 10.77 -15.20
CA ILE A 67 1.47 11.94 -14.31
C ILE A 67 0.51 11.69 -13.13
N GLY A 68 -0.67 11.13 -13.41
CA GLY A 68 -1.69 10.93 -12.38
C GLY A 68 -1.23 10.00 -11.26
N THR A 69 -0.62 8.85 -11.57
CA THR A 69 -0.11 7.94 -10.54
C THR A 69 0.99 8.58 -9.69
N LYS A 70 1.87 9.39 -10.29
CA LYS A 70 2.89 10.15 -9.53
C LYS A 70 2.26 11.15 -8.58
N ARG A 71 1.23 11.88 -9.03
CA ARG A 71 0.52 12.84 -8.17
C ARG A 71 -0.20 12.15 -7.02
N MET A 72 -0.83 11.01 -7.29
CA MET A 72 -1.41 10.19 -6.23
C MET A 72 -0.36 9.73 -5.23
N LEU A 73 0.82 9.30 -5.71
CA LEU A 73 1.91 8.86 -4.85
C LEU A 73 2.44 10.00 -3.97
N GLU A 74 2.58 11.21 -4.51
CA GLU A 74 2.95 12.40 -3.74
C GLU A 74 1.95 12.70 -2.62
N ILE A 75 0.64 12.58 -2.91
CA ILE A 75 -0.42 12.77 -1.92
C ILE A 75 -0.34 11.69 -0.85
N LEU A 76 -0.27 10.41 -1.22
CA LEU A 76 -0.15 9.31 -0.26
C LEU A 76 1.11 9.44 0.60
N THR A 77 2.21 9.90 0.03
CA THR A 77 3.45 10.15 0.78
C THR A 77 3.26 11.22 1.85
N ARG A 78 2.57 12.33 1.53
CA ARG A 78 2.23 13.35 2.53
C ARG A 78 1.32 12.78 3.63
N ILE A 79 0.31 12.00 3.25
CA ILE A 79 -0.62 11.40 4.21
C ILE A 79 0.13 10.45 5.17
N VAL A 80 0.97 9.55 4.65
CA VAL A 80 1.76 8.62 5.48
C VAL A 80 2.71 9.37 6.42
N ASN A 81 3.24 10.52 6.00
CA ASN A 81 4.08 11.37 6.83
C ASN A 81 3.28 12.25 7.82
N ASN A 82 1.96 12.08 7.90
CA ASN A 82 1.05 12.90 8.72
C ASN A 82 1.04 14.39 8.34
N GLU A 83 1.31 14.70 7.08
CA GLU A 83 1.29 16.06 6.51
C GLU A 83 0.09 16.27 5.57
N GLY A 84 -0.77 15.26 5.45
CA GLY A 84 -1.96 15.28 4.61
C GLY A 84 -3.12 16.11 5.19
N SER A 85 -4.11 16.40 4.36
CA SER A 85 -5.34 17.10 4.71
C SER A 85 -6.58 16.32 4.26
N LEU A 86 -7.77 16.70 4.75
CA LEU A 86 -9.03 16.10 4.27
C LEU A 86 -9.24 16.31 2.76
N GLU A 87 -8.80 17.44 2.23
CA GLU A 87 -8.87 17.76 0.80
C GLU A 87 -8.04 16.76 -0.04
N ASP A 88 -6.95 16.23 0.52
CA ASP A 88 -6.14 15.23 -0.14
C ASP A 88 -6.90 13.91 -0.35
N LEU A 89 -7.85 13.55 0.53
CA LEU A 89 -8.67 12.35 0.37
C LEU A 89 -9.64 12.50 -0.81
N ASP A 90 -10.29 13.65 -0.94
CA ASP A 90 -11.20 13.95 -2.04
C ASP A 90 -10.43 14.01 -3.38
N LEU A 91 -9.22 14.56 -3.33
CA LEU A 91 -8.33 14.62 -4.49
C LEU A 91 -7.86 13.22 -4.92
N LEU A 92 -7.54 12.32 -3.97
CA LEU A 92 -7.20 10.92 -4.27
C LEU A 92 -8.34 10.20 -4.98
N GLU A 93 -9.59 10.36 -4.50
CA GLU A 93 -10.76 9.75 -5.13
C GLU A 93 -10.97 10.27 -6.56
N THR A 94 -10.86 11.59 -6.75
CA THR A 94 -10.99 12.23 -8.06
C THR A 94 -9.91 11.78 -9.03
N LEU A 95 -8.65 11.77 -8.60
CA LEU A 95 -7.53 11.30 -9.41
C LEU A 95 -7.65 9.82 -9.75
N ALA A 96 -8.05 8.98 -8.77
CA ALA A 96 -8.21 7.55 -8.99
C ALA A 96 -9.24 7.25 -10.07
N ASN A 97 -10.38 7.92 -10.04
CA ASN A 97 -11.42 7.78 -11.05
C ASN A 97 -10.94 8.27 -12.43
N THR A 98 -10.31 9.45 -12.47
CA THR A 98 -9.79 10.01 -13.71
C THR A 98 -8.75 9.09 -14.35
N ILE A 99 -7.77 8.57 -13.57
CA ILE A 99 -6.73 7.68 -14.07
C ILE A 99 -7.34 6.38 -14.60
N THR A 100 -8.27 5.78 -13.85
CA THR A 100 -8.93 4.53 -14.22
C THR A 100 -9.70 4.66 -15.53
N GLU A 101 -10.47 5.74 -15.71
CA GLU A 101 -11.32 5.96 -16.88
C GLU A 101 -10.56 6.40 -18.13
N THR A 102 -9.44 7.11 -17.98
CA THR A 102 -8.76 7.74 -19.10
C THR A 102 -7.43 7.10 -19.48
N SER A 103 -6.95 6.11 -18.72
CA SER A 103 -5.73 5.37 -19.06
C SER A 103 -5.95 4.44 -20.25
N LEU A 104 -4.92 4.32 -21.10
CA LEU A 104 -5.01 3.58 -22.38
C LEU A 104 -4.84 2.05 -22.22
N CYS A 105 -4.35 1.56 -21.10
CA CYS A 105 -4.12 0.14 -20.90
C CYS A 105 -4.44 -0.32 -19.48
N GLY A 106 -4.49 -1.66 -19.30
CA GLY A 106 -4.86 -2.29 -18.04
C GLY A 106 -4.00 -1.88 -16.84
N LEU A 107 -2.72 -1.52 -17.02
CA LEU A 107 -1.88 -1.07 -15.93
C LEU A 107 -2.46 0.22 -15.30
N GLY A 108 -2.69 1.26 -16.09
CA GLY A 108 -3.25 2.50 -15.58
C GLY A 108 -4.70 2.35 -15.10
N GLN A 109 -5.51 1.53 -15.80
CA GLN A 109 -6.91 1.28 -15.43
C GLN A 109 -7.07 0.53 -14.09
N SER A 110 -6.06 -0.24 -13.68
CA SER A 110 -6.08 -0.98 -12.41
C SER A 110 -5.17 -0.38 -11.32
N ALA A 111 -4.29 0.56 -11.67
CA ALA A 111 -3.31 1.18 -10.77
C ALA A 111 -3.91 1.72 -9.47
N CYS A 112 -5.12 2.25 -9.55
CA CYS A 112 -5.79 2.92 -8.44
C CYS A 112 -6.60 1.96 -7.54
N LYS A 113 -6.75 0.71 -7.91
CA LYS A 113 -7.56 -0.29 -7.16
C LYS A 113 -7.13 -0.43 -5.69
N PRO A 114 -5.83 -0.56 -5.35
CA PRO A 114 -5.42 -0.60 -3.95
C PRO A 114 -5.83 0.64 -3.17
N VAL A 115 -5.64 1.83 -3.75
CA VAL A 115 -6.00 3.10 -3.11
C VAL A 115 -7.51 3.23 -2.93
N GLN A 116 -8.30 2.94 -3.96
CA GLN A 116 -9.77 3.00 -3.90
C GLN A 116 -10.35 2.03 -2.87
N SER A 117 -9.83 0.80 -2.82
CA SER A 117 -10.31 -0.21 -1.89
C SER A 117 -9.92 0.10 -0.45
N THR A 118 -8.70 0.58 -0.20
CA THR A 118 -8.28 0.98 1.14
C THR A 118 -9.00 2.24 1.63
N LEU A 119 -9.23 3.23 0.78
CA LEU A 119 -10.07 4.40 1.11
C LEU A 119 -11.51 4.00 1.48
N LYS A 120 -12.05 2.98 0.80
CA LYS A 120 -13.41 2.50 1.07
C LYS A 120 -13.53 1.73 2.39
N TYR A 121 -12.61 0.81 2.65
CA TYR A 121 -12.73 -0.13 3.76
C TYR A 121 -11.94 0.25 5.02
N PHE A 122 -10.92 1.10 4.89
CA PHE A 122 -10.03 1.53 5.98
C PHE A 122 -9.95 3.05 6.08
N ARG A 123 -11.07 3.72 5.85
CA ARG A 123 -11.14 5.19 5.89
C ARG A 123 -10.69 5.78 7.23
N ASP A 124 -10.93 5.07 8.33
CA ASP A 124 -10.53 5.51 9.67
C ASP A 124 -8.99 5.62 9.80
N GLU A 125 -8.23 4.75 9.14
CA GLU A 125 -6.77 4.87 9.12
C GLU A 125 -6.32 6.12 8.35
N TYR A 126 -6.97 6.44 7.22
CA TYR A 126 -6.71 7.69 6.50
C TYR A 126 -7.03 8.91 7.35
N LEU A 127 -8.17 8.90 8.06
CA LEU A 127 -8.55 10.00 8.96
C LEU A 127 -7.56 10.17 10.11
N ALA A 128 -7.03 9.09 10.68
CA ALA A 128 -5.99 9.15 11.71
C ALA A 128 -4.73 9.89 11.21
N HIS A 129 -4.34 9.67 9.94
CA HIS A 129 -3.21 10.37 9.34
C HIS A 129 -3.48 11.85 9.06
N VAL A 130 -4.69 12.21 8.55
CA VAL A 130 -4.97 13.57 8.06
C VAL A 130 -5.63 14.48 9.09
N VAL A 131 -6.31 13.93 10.08
CA VAL A 131 -7.01 14.70 11.14
C VAL A 131 -6.21 14.66 12.44
N ASP A 132 -5.85 13.47 12.89
CA ASP A 132 -5.14 13.30 14.16
C ASP A 132 -3.62 13.51 13.99
N HIS A 133 -3.13 13.52 12.75
CA HIS A 133 -1.71 13.58 12.41
C HIS A 133 -0.89 12.53 13.18
N HIS A 134 -1.51 11.41 13.46
CA HIS A 134 -0.92 10.32 14.21
C HIS A 134 -1.52 8.97 13.80
N CYS A 135 -0.73 8.14 13.16
CA CYS A 135 -1.13 6.77 12.87
C CYS A 135 -0.73 5.83 14.02
N PRO A 136 -1.68 5.13 14.64
CA PRO A 136 -1.37 4.22 15.73
C PRO A 136 -0.53 3.00 15.29
N ILE A 137 -0.44 2.75 14.00
CA ILE A 137 0.31 1.65 13.40
C ILE A 137 1.69 2.12 12.94
N CYS A 138 1.75 3.17 12.10
CA CYS A 138 3.02 3.68 11.56
C CYS A 138 3.94 4.28 12.62
N ASN A 139 3.37 4.88 13.66
CA ASN A 139 4.14 5.53 14.73
C ASN A 139 4.54 4.56 15.86
N LYS A 140 4.11 3.29 15.80
CA LYS A 140 4.72 2.27 16.65
C LYS A 140 6.16 2.07 16.18
N GLU A 141 7.11 2.23 17.09
CA GLU A 141 8.48 1.77 16.83
C GLU A 141 8.41 0.30 16.41
N LYS A 142 8.68 0.04 15.12
CA LYS A 142 8.78 -1.35 14.66
C LYS A 142 9.87 -1.99 15.49
N PRO A 143 9.61 -3.12 16.17
CA PRO A 143 10.62 -3.77 16.99
C PRO A 143 11.81 -4.10 16.07
N HIS A 144 12.89 -3.35 16.24
CA HIS A 144 14.14 -3.68 15.57
C HIS A 144 14.68 -4.98 16.16
N PRO A 145 14.94 -6.00 15.35
CA PRO A 145 15.58 -7.21 15.81
C PRO A 145 16.91 -6.83 16.50
N THR A 146 16.99 -7.02 17.79
CA THR A 146 18.20 -6.75 18.59
C THR A 146 18.88 -8.05 18.98
N ILE A 147 20.19 -8.04 18.99
CA ILE A 147 20.97 -9.16 19.49
C ILE A 147 21.05 -9.03 21.02
N ASP A 148 20.46 -9.98 21.72
CA ASP A 148 20.52 -10.07 23.18
C ASP A 148 21.99 -10.30 23.61
N PRO A 149 22.63 -9.33 24.29
CA PRO A 149 24.05 -9.45 24.65
C PRO A 149 24.33 -10.58 25.64
N GLU A 150 23.34 -10.96 26.47
CA GLU A 150 23.51 -12.07 27.44
C GLU A 150 23.47 -13.44 26.77
N LYS A 151 22.76 -13.56 25.62
CA LYS A 151 22.66 -14.79 24.84
C LYS A 151 23.69 -14.84 23.70
N CYS A 152 24.28 -13.71 23.35
CA CYS A 152 25.23 -13.60 22.27
C CYS A 152 26.59 -14.21 22.65
N LYS A 153 27.03 -15.23 21.91
CA LYS A 153 28.33 -15.86 22.09
C LYS A 153 29.45 -15.21 21.27
N GLY A 154 29.19 -14.08 20.59
CA GLY A 154 30.19 -13.40 19.76
C GLY A 154 30.68 -14.18 18.52
N CYS A 155 29.96 -15.20 18.08
CA CYS A 155 30.40 -16.09 17.01
C CYS A 155 30.37 -15.49 15.61
N GLY A 156 29.79 -14.29 15.41
CA GLY A 156 29.69 -13.57 14.15
C GLY A 156 28.84 -14.25 13.06
N LYS A 157 28.11 -15.32 13.38
CA LYS A 157 27.33 -16.10 12.41
C LYS A 157 26.16 -15.28 11.84
N CYS A 158 25.49 -14.47 12.68
CA CYS A 158 24.42 -13.56 12.25
C CYS A 158 24.93 -12.52 11.26
N ARG A 159 26.09 -11.89 11.53
CA ARG A 159 26.73 -10.92 10.63
C ARG A 159 27.08 -11.53 9.27
N LYS A 160 27.65 -12.73 9.27
CA LYS A 160 28.04 -13.43 8.01
C LYS A 160 26.84 -13.84 7.16
N ASN A 161 25.70 -14.07 7.78
CA ASN A 161 24.48 -14.52 7.10
C ASN A 161 23.46 -13.40 6.83
N CYS A 162 23.75 -12.19 7.21
CA CYS A 162 22.87 -11.05 6.93
C CYS A 162 23.07 -10.58 5.48
N PRO A 163 22.07 -10.76 4.59
CA PRO A 163 22.20 -10.37 3.18
C PRO A 163 22.26 -8.86 2.99
N MET A 164 21.79 -8.09 3.97
CA MET A 164 21.75 -6.62 3.94
C MET A 164 22.95 -5.97 4.66
N GLU A 165 23.90 -6.76 5.16
CA GLU A 165 25.06 -6.29 5.94
C GLU A 165 24.70 -5.35 7.12
N ALA A 166 23.46 -5.46 7.62
CA ALA A 166 22.89 -4.55 8.63
C ALA A 166 23.41 -4.81 10.06
N ILE A 167 24.24 -5.84 10.26
CA ILE A 167 24.76 -6.23 11.58
C ILE A 167 26.20 -5.80 11.70
N THR A 168 26.41 -4.74 12.46
CA THR A 168 27.72 -4.20 12.83
C THR A 168 28.07 -4.61 14.25
N GLY A 169 29.28 -5.08 14.52
CA GLY A 169 29.71 -5.45 15.88
C GLY A 169 30.82 -6.48 15.86
#